data_de05f7def8d8a749cbdedb4831bb76d0
#
_entry.id   de05f7def8d8a749cbdedb4831bb76d0
#
_cell.length_a   1.000
_cell.length_b   1.000
_cell.length_c   1.000
_cell.angle_alpha   90.00
_cell.angle_beta   90.00
_cell.angle_gamma   90.00
#
_symmetry.space_group_name_H-M   'P 1'
#
loop_
_entity.id
_entity.type
_entity.pdbx_description
1 polymer ?
#
loop_
_entity_poly.entity_id
_entity_poly.type
_entity_poly.pdbx_seq_one_letter_code
_entity_poly.pdbx_strand_id
1 'polypeptide(L)'
;KNAPFDVCESKLDDTFFNSWDQIKHNIILHWVDLAEQEGDYALALFADHTTSYSHGKDYPLGLTAQYSGNGLWGPDYKITGPLKMKYAIVPHRGKWDKAAIATKSDCWNEPLLCSYHSFAKLESRSLVDLKNTGYQVSAANIKDVKIILRLFNAEGDRKQHNITFDMPLSSIEEVDLNGRVIDRKTIKTRTGKSEISISMPRFGLKTFALNLN
;
A
#
# COMPACT_ATOMS: atom_id res chain seq x y z
N LYS A 1 7.59 -0.29 9.68
CA LYS A 1 6.41 -1.13 9.48
C LYS A 1 5.25 -0.35 8.87
N ASN A 2 4.40 -1.01 8.09
CA ASN A 2 3.20 -0.38 7.59
C ASN A 2 2.08 -0.35 8.64
N ALA A 3 1.28 0.70 8.54
CA ALA A 3 0.05 0.95 9.28
C ALA A 3 -1.03 1.41 8.27
N PRO A 4 -2.32 1.52 8.66
CA PRO A 4 -3.34 2.04 7.75
C PRO A 4 -2.99 3.43 7.23
N PHE A 5 -2.71 3.54 5.94
CA PHE A 5 -2.32 4.78 5.25
C PHE A 5 -1.13 5.50 5.89
N ASP A 6 -0.17 4.76 6.45
CA ASP A 6 1.01 5.31 7.10
C ASP A 6 2.16 4.29 7.18
N VAL A 7 3.34 4.77 7.53
CA VAL A 7 4.50 3.96 7.89
C VAL A 7 5.09 4.45 9.20
N CYS A 8 5.08 3.56 10.19
CA CYS A 8 5.57 3.88 11.52
C CYS A 8 6.98 3.33 11.73
N GLU A 9 7.87 4.15 12.24
CA GLU A 9 9.15 3.71 12.77
C GLU A 9 8.93 3.10 14.16
N SER A 10 9.47 1.90 14.38
CA SER A 10 9.41 1.22 15.67
C SER A 10 10.77 1.31 16.33
N LYS A 11 10.92 2.22 17.27
CA LYS A 11 12.14 2.35 18.06
C LYS A 11 12.20 1.25 19.11
N LEU A 12 13.40 0.71 19.35
CA LEU A 12 13.63 -0.27 20.41
C LEU A 12 13.72 0.37 21.78
N ASP A 13 14.26 1.61 21.81
CA ASP A 13 14.45 2.36 23.03
C ASP A 13 13.33 3.37 23.25
N ASP A 14 13.16 3.81 24.49
CA ASP A 14 12.28 4.90 24.92
C ASP A 14 10.80 4.70 24.50
N THR A 15 10.26 3.53 24.76
CA THR A 15 8.85 3.22 24.53
C THR A 15 8.12 2.97 25.84
N PHE A 16 6.79 3.08 25.83
CA PHE A 16 5.95 2.88 27.01
C PHE A 16 6.17 1.52 27.71
N PHE A 17 6.51 0.47 26.97
CA PHE A 17 6.80 -0.86 27.49
C PHE A 17 8.27 -1.16 27.68
N ASN A 18 9.12 -0.14 27.70
CA ASN A 18 10.57 -0.30 27.78
C ASN A 18 11.04 -1.03 29.04
N SER A 19 10.27 -0.94 30.13
CA SER A 19 10.60 -1.54 31.41
C SER A 19 10.25 -3.03 31.53
N TRP A 20 9.54 -3.61 30.57
CA TRP A 20 8.99 -4.96 30.72
C TRP A 20 9.87 -6.03 30.10
N ASP A 21 10.42 -5.76 28.93
CA ASP A 21 11.33 -6.67 28.26
C ASP A 21 12.15 -5.98 27.18
N GLN A 22 13.11 -6.71 26.66
CA GLN A 22 13.98 -6.26 25.56
C GLN A 22 13.37 -6.53 24.19
N ILE A 23 12.21 -7.16 24.14
CA ILE A 23 11.51 -7.51 22.91
C ILE A 23 10.30 -6.61 22.76
N LYS A 24 10.17 -5.99 21.61
CA LYS A 24 9.00 -5.19 21.23
C LYS A 24 8.07 -5.99 20.33
N HIS A 25 6.82 -6.03 20.71
CA HIS A 25 5.74 -6.63 19.92
C HIS A 25 4.94 -5.52 19.23
N ASN A 26 4.74 -5.66 17.95
CA ASN A 26 4.03 -4.65 17.16
C ASN A 26 3.14 -5.30 16.11
N ILE A 27 2.04 -4.64 15.78
CA ILE A 27 1.15 -5.07 14.70
C ILE A 27 1.64 -4.51 13.38
N ILE A 28 1.53 -5.31 12.33
CA ILE A 28 1.72 -4.93 10.93
C ILE A 28 0.48 -5.29 10.13
N LEU A 29 0.21 -4.55 9.07
CA LEU A 29 -0.80 -4.94 8.10
C LEU A 29 -0.24 -6.03 7.18
N HIS A 30 0.81 -5.70 6.41
CA HIS A 30 1.38 -6.60 5.42
C HIS A 30 2.90 -6.64 5.41
N TRP A 31 3.61 -5.67 5.99
CA TRP A 31 5.07 -5.70 5.97
C TRP A 31 5.73 -4.98 7.15
N VAL A 32 6.91 -5.46 7.47
CA VAL A 32 7.89 -4.79 8.34
C VAL A 32 9.23 -4.76 7.63
N ASP A 33 9.98 -3.69 7.83
CA ASP A 33 11.31 -3.49 7.28
C ASP A 33 12.31 -3.25 8.42
N LEU A 34 13.39 -4.02 8.42
CA LEU A 34 14.54 -3.84 9.29
C LEU A 34 15.67 -3.26 8.47
N ALA A 35 16.01 -2.01 8.72
CA ALA A 35 17.14 -1.33 8.11
C ALA A 35 18.28 -1.23 9.09
N GLU A 36 19.48 -1.45 8.63
CA GLU A 36 20.70 -1.17 9.37
C GLU A 36 20.83 0.34 9.60
N GLN A 37 21.27 0.73 10.78
CA GLN A 37 21.24 2.13 11.20
C GLN A 37 22.19 3.03 10.39
N GLU A 38 23.34 2.51 10.03
CA GLU A 38 24.39 3.22 9.26
C GLU A 38 24.74 2.49 7.94
N GLY A 39 24.01 1.44 7.62
CA GLY A 39 24.29 0.59 6.48
C GLY A 39 23.33 0.76 5.31
N ASP A 40 23.74 0.24 4.19
CA ASP A 40 22.93 0.20 2.96
C ASP A 40 22.01 -1.02 2.89
N TYR A 41 22.08 -1.92 3.87
CA TYR A 41 21.35 -3.19 3.83
C TYR A 41 20.11 -3.14 4.70
N ALA A 42 19.05 -3.74 4.17
CA ALA A 42 17.81 -3.91 4.87
C ALA A 42 17.12 -5.22 4.47
N LEU A 43 16.18 -5.65 5.31
CA LEU A 43 15.42 -6.88 5.13
C LEU A 43 13.95 -6.59 5.39
N ALA A 44 13.13 -6.65 4.35
CA ALA A 44 11.68 -6.58 4.50
C ALA A 44 11.09 -7.99 4.63
N LEU A 45 10.09 -8.11 5.50
CA LEU A 45 9.26 -9.30 5.69
C LEU A 45 7.82 -8.96 5.31
N PHE A 46 7.26 -9.71 4.34
CA PHE A 46 5.86 -9.59 3.93
C PHE A 46 5.02 -10.69 4.55
N ALA A 47 3.78 -10.36 4.90
CA ALA A 47 2.75 -11.29 5.36
C ALA A 47 1.48 -11.10 4.53
N ASP A 48 0.75 -12.20 4.31
CA ASP A 48 -0.51 -12.19 3.53
C ASP A 48 -1.74 -11.81 4.38
N HIS A 49 -1.53 -11.42 5.63
CA HIS A 49 -2.57 -11.02 6.56
C HIS A 49 -2.01 -10.07 7.63
N THR A 50 -2.91 -9.35 8.29
CA THR A 50 -2.57 -8.54 9.46
C THR A 50 -2.12 -9.45 10.59
N THR A 51 -0.92 -9.21 11.09
CA THR A 51 -0.34 -10.00 12.18
C THR A 51 0.56 -9.14 13.06
N SER A 52 1.23 -9.76 14.02
CA SER A 52 2.23 -9.09 14.84
C SER A 52 3.64 -9.60 14.55
N TYR A 53 4.60 -8.77 14.84
CA TYR A 53 6.01 -9.15 14.84
C TYR A 53 6.65 -8.78 16.19
N SER A 54 7.72 -9.44 16.52
CA SER A 54 8.59 -9.12 17.64
C SER A 54 10.01 -8.85 17.15
N HIS A 55 10.68 -7.92 17.79
CA HIS A 55 12.09 -7.61 17.54
C HIS A 55 12.70 -6.97 18.78
N GLY A 56 13.94 -7.25 19.05
CA GLY A 56 14.71 -6.67 20.15
C GLY A 56 16.17 -6.49 19.76
N LYS A 57 16.93 -5.78 20.58
CA LYS A 57 18.34 -5.49 20.32
C LYS A 57 19.17 -6.77 20.07
N ASP A 58 18.93 -7.77 20.91
CA ASP A 58 19.65 -9.06 20.84
C ASP A 58 18.72 -10.23 20.45
N TYR A 59 17.56 -9.90 19.85
CA TYR A 59 16.55 -10.87 19.45
C TYR A 59 16.25 -10.76 17.96
N PRO A 60 16.11 -11.89 17.27
CA PRO A 60 15.79 -11.88 15.85
C PRO A 60 14.38 -11.31 15.60
N LEU A 61 14.14 -10.90 14.36
CA LEU A 61 12.81 -10.59 13.89
C LEU A 61 11.97 -11.87 13.92
N GLY A 62 10.92 -11.87 14.73
CA GLY A 62 9.95 -12.95 14.82
C GLY A 62 8.60 -12.53 14.25
N LEU A 63 8.02 -13.33 13.38
CA LEU A 63 6.65 -13.15 12.90
C LEU A 63 5.70 -14.01 13.72
N THR A 64 4.63 -13.41 14.25
CA THR A 64 3.57 -14.17 14.91
C THR A 64 2.76 -14.88 13.84
N ALA A 65 2.89 -16.18 13.79
CA ALA A 65 2.15 -16.99 12.83
C ALA A 65 0.66 -17.01 13.17
N GLN A 66 0.34 -17.32 14.42
CA GLN A 66 -1.04 -17.36 14.94
C GLN A 66 -1.03 -17.40 16.47
N TYR A 67 -2.11 -16.91 17.05
CA TYR A 67 -2.38 -17.06 18.46
C TYR A 67 -3.51 -18.08 18.69
N SER A 68 -3.30 -19.00 19.61
CA SER A 68 -4.35 -19.92 20.05
C SER A 68 -4.23 -20.11 21.56
N GLY A 69 -5.27 -19.80 22.30
CA GLY A 69 -5.25 -19.86 23.75
C GLY A 69 -6.46 -19.22 24.40
N ASN A 70 -6.34 -18.94 25.69
CA ASN A 70 -7.38 -18.30 26.46
C ASN A 70 -7.46 -16.80 26.15
N GLY A 71 -8.66 -16.28 25.99
CA GLY A 71 -8.90 -14.85 25.89
C GLY A 71 -8.63 -14.14 27.22
N LEU A 72 -7.99 -12.98 27.18
CA LEU A 72 -7.75 -12.15 28.38
C LEU A 72 -9.05 -11.54 28.91
N TRP A 73 -9.94 -11.10 28.01
CA TRP A 73 -11.23 -10.45 28.32
C TRP A 73 -12.32 -10.82 27.30
N GLY A 74 -12.39 -12.09 26.93
CA GLY A 74 -13.35 -12.54 25.94
C GLY A 74 -13.32 -14.05 25.76
N PRO A 75 -13.97 -14.57 24.74
CA PRO A 75 -13.95 -15.99 24.46
C PRO A 75 -12.55 -16.49 24.11
N ASP A 76 -12.29 -17.75 24.41
CA ASP A 76 -11.05 -18.40 24.02
C ASP A 76 -10.87 -18.41 22.50
N TYR A 77 -9.63 -18.22 22.06
CA TYR A 77 -9.23 -18.33 20.65
C TYR A 77 -8.75 -19.74 20.38
N LYS A 78 -9.64 -20.58 19.90
CA LYS A 78 -9.28 -21.97 19.55
C LYS A 78 -9.17 -22.09 18.03
N ILE A 79 -7.99 -22.48 17.57
CA ILE A 79 -7.77 -22.84 16.19
C ILE A 79 -8.08 -24.32 16.02
N THR A 80 -8.99 -24.63 15.12
CA THR A 80 -9.35 -26.00 14.75
C THR A 80 -9.05 -26.19 13.26
N GLY A 81 -8.19 -27.14 12.93
CA GLY A 81 -7.82 -27.47 11.56
C GLY A 81 -6.52 -26.82 11.06
N PRO A 82 -6.14 -27.10 9.82
CA PRO A 82 -4.90 -26.60 9.24
C PRO A 82 -4.98 -25.11 8.94
N LEU A 83 -3.91 -24.40 9.21
CA LEU A 83 -3.69 -23.01 8.84
C LEU A 83 -2.75 -22.92 7.65
N LYS A 84 -3.06 -22.00 6.75
CA LYS A 84 -2.18 -21.66 5.62
C LYS A 84 -1.83 -20.19 5.71
N MET A 85 -0.55 -19.92 5.72
CA MET A 85 0.00 -18.56 5.72
C MET A 85 1.07 -18.46 4.65
N LYS A 86 1.22 -17.26 4.10
CA LYS A 86 2.30 -16.94 3.16
C LYS A 86 3.11 -15.80 3.74
N TYR A 87 4.40 -15.89 3.57
CA TYR A 87 5.33 -14.81 3.88
C TYR A 87 6.46 -14.76 2.84
N ALA A 88 7.06 -13.60 2.70
CA ALA A 88 8.23 -13.42 1.84
C ALA A 88 9.30 -12.61 2.57
N ILE A 89 10.55 -12.97 2.35
CA ILE A 89 11.73 -12.27 2.84
C ILE A 89 12.37 -11.57 1.66
N VAL A 90 12.55 -10.25 1.75
CA VAL A 90 13.03 -9.41 0.66
C VAL A 90 14.26 -8.63 1.11
N PRO A 91 15.48 -9.14 0.87
CA PRO A 91 16.70 -8.37 1.08
C PRO A 91 16.76 -7.20 0.10
N HIS A 92 17.18 -6.03 0.57
CA HIS A 92 17.31 -4.87 -0.30
C HIS A 92 18.39 -3.89 0.20
N ARG A 93 18.66 -2.87 -0.61
CA ARG A 93 19.53 -1.76 -0.24
C ARG A 93 18.71 -0.51 -0.02
N GLY A 94 19.21 0.36 0.84
CA GLY A 94 18.59 1.63 1.16
C GLY A 94 17.31 1.51 2.00
N LYS A 95 16.63 2.62 2.19
CA LYS A 95 15.39 2.67 2.98
C LYS A 95 14.21 2.08 2.21
N TRP A 96 13.19 1.65 2.93
CA TRP A 96 11.98 1.01 2.42
C TRP A 96 11.32 1.78 1.23
N ASP A 97 11.29 3.12 1.29
CA ASP A 97 10.70 3.96 0.24
C ASP A 97 11.55 3.98 -1.05
N LYS A 98 12.88 3.91 -0.93
CA LYS A 98 13.79 3.83 -2.09
C LYS A 98 13.80 2.45 -2.72
N ALA A 99 13.61 1.45 -1.90
CA ALA A 99 13.52 0.06 -2.34
C ALA A 99 12.11 -0.33 -2.84
N ALA A 100 11.14 0.60 -2.80
CA ALA A 100 9.75 0.39 -3.20
C ALA A 100 9.09 -0.78 -2.44
N ILE A 101 9.31 -0.88 -1.12
CA ILE A 101 8.84 -2.00 -0.31
C ILE A 101 7.32 -2.02 -0.21
N ALA A 102 6.65 -0.86 -0.06
CA ALA A 102 5.20 -0.80 -0.03
C ALA A 102 4.61 -1.30 -1.37
N THR A 103 5.11 -0.80 -2.49
CA THR A 103 4.68 -1.24 -3.83
C THR A 103 4.93 -2.74 -4.06
N LYS A 104 6.09 -3.26 -3.65
CA LYS A 104 6.39 -4.70 -3.75
C LYS A 104 5.48 -5.56 -2.89
N SER A 105 5.17 -5.10 -1.68
CA SER A 105 4.24 -5.78 -0.78
C SER A 105 2.83 -5.82 -1.35
N ASP A 106 2.35 -4.73 -1.94
CA ASP A 106 1.04 -4.70 -2.59
C ASP A 106 0.99 -5.64 -3.79
N CYS A 107 2.00 -5.60 -4.67
CA CYS A 107 2.09 -6.54 -5.81
C CYS A 107 2.13 -8.01 -5.36
N TRP A 108 2.74 -8.29 -4.21
CA TRP A 108 2.82 -9.65 -3.67
C TRP A 108 1.50 -10.09 -3.03
N ASN A 109 0.75 -9.17 -2.42
CA ASN A 109 -0.52 -9.42 -1.74
C ASN A 109 -1.73 -9.38 -2.69
N GLU A 110 -1.64 -8.63 -3.79
CA GLU A 110 -2.71 -8.47 -4.78
C GLU A 110 -2.50 -9.45 -5.96
N PRO A 111 -3.13 -10.64 -5.92
CA PRO A 111 -2.92 -11.62 -6.97
C PRO A 111 -3.54 -11.18 -8.29
N LEU A 112 -2.85 -11.50 -9.39
CA LEU A 112 -3.38 -11.30 -10.73
C LEU A 112 -4.64 -12.16 -10.93
N LEU A 113 -5.71 -11.52 -11.39
CA LEU A 113 -6.91 -12.22 -11.81
C LEU A 113 -6.74 -12.66 -13.27
N CYS A 114 -6.80 -13.97 -13.50
CA CYS A 114 -6.72 -14.54 -14.84
C CYS A 114 -8.10 -15.04 -15.28
N SER A 115 -8.53 -14.64 -16.47
CA SER A 115 -9.72 -15.18 -17.12
C SER A 115 -9.37 -15.72 -18.49
N TYR A 116 -10.07 -16.77 -18.92
CA TYR A 116 -9.86 -17.36 -20.23
C TYR A 116 -10.80 -16.69 -21.25
N HIS A 117 -10.23 -16.12 -22.31
CA HIS A 117 -11.00 -15.54 -23.41
C HIS A 117 -10.52 -16.11 -24.74
N SER A 118 -11.46 -16.38 -25.65
CA SER A 118 -11.19 -16.89 -27.00
C SER A 118 -10.92 -15.79 -28.03
N PHE A 119 -10.59 -14.59 -27.63
CA PHE A 119 -10.36 -13.46 -28.55
C PHE A 119 -8.99 -13.55 -29.24
N ALA A 120 -8.99 -13.30 -30.55
CA ALA A 120 -7.82 -13.41 -31.40
C ALA A 120 -6.74 -12.31 -31.16
N LYS A 121 -7.04 -11.24 -30.42
CA LYS A 121 -6.11 -10.13 -30.20
C LYS A 121 -6.14 -9.68 -28.73
N LEU A 122 -5.01 -9.85 -28.07
CA LEU A 122 -4.77 -9.32 -26.73
C LEU A 122 -4.19 -7.92 -26.84
N GLU A 123 -4.88 -6.94 -26.28
CA GLU A 123 -4.34 -5.58 -26.10
C GLU A 123 -4.05 -5.34 -24.62
N SER A 124 -2.85 -4.86 -24.33
CA SER A 124 -2.51 -4.41 -22.99
C SER A 124 -3.01 -2.98 -22.81
N ARG A 125 -3.85 -2.77 -21.80
CA ARG A 125 -4.36 -1.43 -21.43
C ARG A 125 -4.22 -1.21 -19.94
N SER A 126 -3.96 0.04 -19.56
CA SER A 126 -3.92 0.49 -18.18
C SER A 126 -4.93 1.61 -17.98
N LEU A 127 -5.72 1.56 -16.91
CA LEU A 127 -6.60 2.67 -16.55
C LEU A 127 -5.80 3.96 -16.30
N VAL A 128 -4.72 3.85 -15.54
CA VAL A 128 -3.88 4.97 -15.15
C VAL A 128 -2.41 4.56 -15.11
N ASP A 129 -1.55 5.39 -15.66
CA ASP A 129 -0.11 5.29 -15.52
C ASP A 129 0.37 6.30 -14.46
N LEU A 130 0.75 5.76 -13.31
CA LEU A 130 1.27 6.54 -12.17
C LEU A 130 2.76 6.78 -12.27
N LYS A 131 3.44 6.19 -13.25
CA LYS A 131 4.90 6.27 -13.43
C LYS A 131 5.62 5.88 -12.12
N ASN A 132 6.75 6.51 -11.86
CA ASN A 132 7.53 6.29 -10.64
C ASN A 132 7.23 7.36 -9.57
N THR A 133 5.96 7.68 -9.36
CA THR A 133 5.55 8.74 -8.42
C THR A 133 5.53 8.29 -6.97
N GLY A 134 5.56 6.99 -6.70
CA GLY A 134 5.27 6.42 -5.38
C GLY A 134 3.80 6.45 -4.99
N TYR A 135 2.92 6.79 -5.93
CA TYR A 135 1.47 6.73 -5.75
C TYR A 135 0.95 5.33 -6.01
N GLN A 136 -0.08 4.95 -5.28
CA GLN A 136 -0.77 3.67 -5.41
C GLN A 136 -2.27 3.91 -5.62
N VAL A 137 -2.92 3.01 -6.36
CA VAL A 137 -4.38 2.98 -6.46
C VAL A 137 -4.93 2.26 -5.23
N SER A 138 -5.54 3.00 -4.32
CA SER A 138 -6.14 2.41 -3.11
C SER A 138 -7.60 2.01 -3.30
N ALA A 139 -8.28 2.53 -4.32
CA ALA A 139 -9.62 2.11 -4.72
C ALA A 139 -9.92 2.56 -6.16
N ALA A 140 -10.61 1.72 -6.91
CA ALA A 140 -11.20 2.05 -8.19
C ALA A 140 -12.58 1.40 -8.29
N ASN A 141 -13.62 2.19 -8.56
CA ASN A 141 -14.97 1.69 -8.74
C ASN A 141 -15.74 2.55 -9.75
N ILE A 142 -16.89 2.05 -10.19
CA ILE A 142 -17.81 2.79 -11.05
C ILE A 142 -19.01 3.20 -10.21
N LYS A 143 -19.32 4.48 -10.21
CA LYS A 143 -20.50 5.05 -9.57
C LYS A 143 -21.15 6.09 -10.50
N ASP A 144 -22.44 5.95 -10.77
CA ASP A 144 -23.20 6.89 -11.60
C ASP A 144 -22.53 7.19 -12.96
N VAL A 145 -22.05 6.14 -13.65
CA VAL A 145 -21.34 6.22 -14.95
C VAL A 145 -19.96 6.90 -14.87
N LYS A 146 -19.51 7.29 -13.68
CA LYS A 146 -18.18 7.85 -13.46
C LYS A 146 -17.24 6.79 -12.89
N ILE A 147 -15.97 6.87 -13.24
CA ILE A 147 -14.93 6.09 -12.55
C ILE A 147 -14.47 6.89 -11.35
N ILE A 148 -14.62 6.33 -10.17
CA ILE A 148 -14.09 6.89 -8.93
C ILE A 148 -12.75 6.23 -8.65
N LEU A 149 -11.69 7.01 -8.73
CA LEU A 149 -10.31 6.58 -8.51
C LEU A 149 -9.75 7.24 -7.26
N ARG A 150 -9.27 6.45 -6.31
CA ARG A 150 -8.57 6.96 -5.14
C ARG A 150 -7.10 6.60 -5.19
N LEU A 151 -6.26 7.62 -5.05
CA LEU A 151 -4.82 7.48 -5.01
C LEU A 151 -4.33 7.73 -3.59
N PHE A 152 -3.31 6.96 -3.21
CA PHE A 152 -2.56 7.08 -1.97
C PHE A 152 -1.09 7.33 -2.28
N ASN A 153 -0.45 8.28 -1.60
CA ASN A 153 0.99 8.51 -1.74
C ASN A 153 1.75 7.69 -0.71
N ALA A 154 2.10 6.47 -1.06
CA ALA A 154 2.80 5.54 -0.16
C ALA A 154 4.29 5.88 0.01
N GLU A 155 4.99 6.16 -1.09
CA GLU A 155 6.45 6.24 -1.15
C GLU A 155 6.96 7.55 -1.78
N GLY A 156 6.06 8.32 -2.38
CA GLY A 156 6.40 9.52 -3.15
C GLY A 156 6.71 10.75 -2.30
N ASP A 157 7.11 11.80 -2.99
CA ASP A 157 7.35 13.12 -2.43
C ASP A 157 6.12 14.03 -2.56
N ARG A 158 6.26 15.31 -2.16
CA ARG A 158 5.20 16.33 -2.28
C ARG A 158 5.24 17.10 -3.61
N LYS A 159 6.13 16.74 -4.52
CA LYS A 159 6.27 17.45 -5.78
C LYS A 159 5.05 17.24 -6.66
N GLN A 160 4.94 18.06 -7.65
CA GLN A 160 3.95 17.95 -8.69
C GLN A 160 4.36 16.86 -9.67
N HIS A 161 3.47 15.88 -9.88
CA HIS A 161 3.68 14.76 -10.80
C HIS A 161 2.57 14.73 -11.84
N ASN A 162 2.94 14.34 -13.06
CA ASN A 162 1.99 14.10 -14.13
C ASN A 162 1.59 12.63 -14.13
N ILE A 163 0.30 12.37 -14.07
CA ILE A 163 -0.29 11.04 -14.24
C ILE A 163 -1.09 11.00 -15.54
N THR A 164 -1.10 9.84 -16.19
CA THR A 164 -1.71 9.68 -17.50
C THR A 164 -2.80 8.61 -17.44
N PHE A 165 -3.97 8.91 -17.98
CA PHE A 165 -5.07 7.97 -18.18
C PHE A 165 -5.04 7.49 -19.62
N ASP A 166 -5.11 6.18 -19.83
CA ASP A 166 -5.06 5.55 -21.18
C ASP A 166 -6.43 5.62 -21.90
N MET A 167 -7.10 6.74 -21.72
CA MET A 167 -8.39 7.05 -22.35
C MET A 167 -8.63 8.55 -22.40
N PRO A 168 -9.47 9.02 -23.36
CA PRO A 168 -9.93 10.39 -23.38
C PRO A 168 -10.98 10.59 -22.28
N LEU A 169 -10.78 11.60 -21.44
CA LEU A 169 -11.71 11.99 -20.38
C LEU A 169 -12.28 13.38 -20.68
N SER A 170 -13.58 13.54 -20.50
CA SER A 170 -14.27 14.81 -20.65
C SER A 170 -14.04 15.74 -19.47
N SER A 171 -13.95 15.20 -18.26
CA SER A 171 -13.56 15.94 -17.06
C SER A 171 -12.97 15.07 -15.99
N ILE A 172 -12.13 15.68 -15.14
CA ILE A 172 -11.56 15.07 -13.93
C ILE A 172 -11.82 16.03 -12.77
N GLU A 173 -12.55 15.56 -11.79
CA GLU A 173 -12.90 16.32 -10.60
C GLU A 173 -12.26 15.68 -9.36
N GLU A 174 -11.51 16.44 -8.57
CA GLU A 174 -11.09 16.01 -7.24
C GLU A 174 -12.30 16.13 -6.31
N VAL A 175 -12.62 15.06 -5.61
CA VAL A 175 -13.79 14.98 -4.75
C VAL A 175 -13.43 14.59 -3.33
N ASP A 176 -14.25 15.00 -2.35
CA ASP A 176 -14.15 14.51 -0.97
C ASP A 176 -14.68 13.07 -0.85
N LEU A 177 -14.63 12.51 0.36
CA LEU A 177 -15.12 11.15 0.64
C LEU A 177 -16.63 11.00 0.45
N ASN A 178 -17.39 12.11 0.44
CA ASN A 178 -18.82 12.12 0.18
C ASN A 178 -19.17 12.35 -1.31
N GLY A 179 -18.15 12.52 -2.15
CA GLY A 179 -18.30 12.77 -3.59
C GLY A 179 -18.54 14.24 -3.94
N ARG A 180 -18.37 15.18 -3.01
CA ARG A 180 -18.48 16.62 -3.30
C ARG A 180 -17.23 17.08 -4.02
N VAL A 181 -17.43 17.87 -5.08
CA VAL A 181 -16.31 18.42 -5.86
C VAL A 181 -15.53 19.44 -5.02
N ILE A 182 -14.23 19.18 -4.88
CA ILE A 182 -13.27 20.08 -4.22
C ILE A 182 -12.57 20.95 -5.27
N ASP A 183 -12.17 20.34 -6.39
CA ASP A 183 -11.41 21.01 -7.43
C ASP A 183 -11.65 20.34 -8.79
N ARG A 184 -11.46 21.10 -9.88
CA ARG A 184 -11.52 20.59 -11.25
C ARG A 184 -10.15 20.63 -11.87
N LYS A 185 -9.67 19.49 -12.37
CA LYS A 185 -8.34 19.40 -12.93
C LYS A 185 -8.31 19.82 -14.40
N THR A 186 -7.30 20.61 -14.76
CA THR A 186 -7.03 20.91 -16.15
C THR A 186 -6.46 19.68 -16.84
N ILE A 187 -7.14 19.19 -17.86
CA ILE A 187 -6.76 18.01 -18.64
C ILE A 187 -5.93 18.43 -19.84
N LYS A 188 -4.80 17.76 -20.06
CA LYS A 188 -4.05 17.80 -21.31
C LYS A 188 -4.33 16.53 -22.10
N THR A 189 -5.00 16.65 -23.23
CA THR A 189 -5.29 15.50 -24.10
C THR A 189 -4.25 15.36 -25.18
N ARG A 190 -3.65 14.17 -25.29
CA ARG A 190 -2.70 13.81 -26.37
C ARG A 190 -2.99 12.39 -26.83
N THR A 191 -3.12 12.20 -28.16
CA THR A 191 -3.27 10.88 -28.79
C THR A 191 -4.28 9.94 -28.09
N GLY A 192 -5.46 10.46 -27.75
CA GLY A 192 -6.50 9.67 -27.09
C GLY A 192 -6.28 9.40 -25.59
N LYS A 193 -5.24 9.97 -24.98
CA LYS A 193 -4.92 9.88 -23.55
C LYS A 193 -5.17 11.21 -22.86
N SER A 194 -5.50 11.15 -21.58
CA SER A 194 -5.68 12.33 -20.73
C SER A 194 -4.57 12.40 -19.68
N GLU A 195 -3.97 13.56 -19.52
CA GLU A 195 -2.92 13.80 -18.51
C GLU A 195 -3.35 14.92 -17.57
N ILE A 196 -3.12 14.74 -16.28
CA ILE A 196 -3.28 15.78 -15.25
C ILE A 196 -2.02 15.89 -14.42
N SER A 197 -1.87 17.07 -13.80
CA SER A 197 -0.79 17.32 -12.86
C SER A 197 -1.36 17.38 -11.46
N ILE A 198 -0.82 16.57 -10.55
CA ILE A 198 -1.23 16.51 -9.15
C ILE A 198 -0.04 16.58 -8.22
N SER A 199 -0.26 17.13 -7.03
CA SER A 199 0.66 16.97 -5.91
C SER A 199 -0.10 16.43 -4.70
N MET A 200 0.56 15.60 -3.93
CA MET A 200 -0.02 14.97 -2.76
C MET A 200 1.07 14.76 -1.71
N PRO A 201 0.84 15.16 -0.45
CA PRO A 201 1.84 14.89 0.59
C PRO A 201 2.02 13.39 0.76
N ARG A 202 3.18 12.97 1.26
CA ARG A 202 3.40 11.57 1.65
C ARG A 202 2.30 11.16 2.64
N PHE A 203 1.78 9.97 2.47
CA PHE A 203 0.62 9.43 3.19
C PHE A 203 -0.69 10.18 2.98
N GLY A 204 -0.72 11.08 2.00
CA GLY A 204 -1.96 11.75 1.58
C GLY A 204 -2.82 10.87 0.69
N LEU A 205 -4.12 11.17 0.70
CA LEU A 205 -5.14 10.55 -0.15
C LEU A 205 -5.81 11.60 -1.02
N LYS A 206 -6.07 11.27 -2.28
CA LYS A 206 -6.91 12.06 -3.18
C LYS A 206 -7.87 11.14 -3.94
N THR A 207 -9.11 11.58 -4.05
CA THR A 207 -10.14 10.88 -4.80
C THR A 207 -10.54 11.71 -6.01
N PHE A 208 -10.62 11.06 -7.17
CA PHE A 208 -11.00 11.68 -8.43
C PHE A 208 -12.24 11.02 -9.01
N ALA A 209 -13.17 11.83 -9.47
CA ALA A 209 -14.29 11.40 -10.31
C ALA A 209 -13.89 11.66 -11.78
N LEU A 210 -13.79 10.61 -12.57
CA LEU A 210 -13.40 10.64 -13.97
C LEU A 210 -14.65 10.49 -14.83
N ASN A 211 -14.93 11.45 -15.70
CA ASN A 211 -16.01 11.38 -16.66
C ASN A 211 -15.45 10.96 -18.02
N LEU A 212 -16.04 9.92 -18.62
CA LEU A 212 -15.71 9.48 -19.95
C LEU A 212 -16.32 10.43 -21.01
N ASN A 213 -15.74 10.49 -22.20
CA ASN A 213 -16.33 11.17 -23.36
C ASN A 213 -17.48 10.35 -23.93
#